data_49d99f93083221cbe86d6d392e2ca60a
#
_entry.id   49d99f93083221cbe86d6d392e2ca60a
#
_cell.length_a   1.000
_cell.length_b   1.000
_cell.length_c   1.000
_cell.angle_alpha   90.00
_cell.angle_beta   90.00
_cell.angle_gamma   90.00
#
_symmetry.space_group_name_H-M   'P 1'
#
loop_
_entity.id
_entity.type
_entity.pdbx_description
1 polymer ?
#
loop_
_entity_poly.entity_id
_entity_poly.type
_entity_poly.pdbx_seq_one_letter_code
_entity_poly.pdbx_strand_id
1 'polypeptide(L)'
;YGTVRSVRLQKTDLATLIYTSGTTGKPKGVMLSHSNLLHQVTSLGTVIQPQAGDRVLSILPTWHSYERACEYFLFSLGCTQIYTNLRHIKQDIKRVKPQYMVAVPRLWESIYEGVQRQFREQPASKQKLINFFLGISQRYIKASRLRAGLDLDNLRPSGS
;
A
#
# COMPACT_ATOMS: atom_id res chain seq x y z
N TYR A 1 -16.35 13.06 36.36
CA TYR A 1 -15.68 13.34 35.06
C TYR A 1 -14.42 14.13 35.36
N GLY A 2 -13.23 13.49 35.17
CA GLY A 2 -11.95 14.15 35.42
C GLY A 2 -11.72 15.27 34.39
N THR A 3 -11.16 16.37 34.82
CA THR A 3 -10.74 17.48 33.97
C THR A 3 -9.67 17.00 33.00
N VAL A 4 -9.95 17.02 31.71
CA VAL A 4 -8.95 16.77 30.67
C VAL A 4 -7.94 17.92 30.71
N ARG A 5 -6.70 17.62 31.13
CA ARG A 5 -5.61 18.60 31.08
C ARG A 5 -5.13 18.69 29.62
N SER A 6 -5.20 19.90 29.04
CA SER A 6 -4.54 20.17 27.77
C SER A 6 -3.03 20.11 27.96
N VAL A 7 -2.36 19.22 27.24
CA VAL A 7 -0.89 19.14 27.22
C VAL A 7 -0.42 19.85 25.96
N ARG A 8 0.50 20.81 26.10
CA ARG A 8 1.17 21.42 24.93
C ARG A 8 2.28 20.49 24.46
N LEU A 9 2.09 19.86 23.31
CA LEU A 9 3.09 19.00 22.68
C LEU A 9 3.97 19.83 21.75
N GLN A 10 5.27 19.53 21.77
CA GLN A 10 6.25 20.03 20.82
C GLN A 10 6.46 19.01 19.69
N LYS A 11 6.84 19.48 18.52
CA LYS A 11 7.14 18.58 17.38
C LYS A 11 8.29 17.60 17.69
N THR A 12 9.18 17.98 18.60
CA THR A 12 10.33 17.19 19.03
C THR A 12 9.99 16.18 20.13
N ASP A 13 8.80 16.27 20.74
CA ASP A 13 8.40 15.33 21.78
C ASP A 13 8.26 13.92 21.23
N LEU A 14 8.51 12.93 22.09
CA LEU A 14 8.34 11.52 21.76
C LEU A 14 6.87 11.21 21.48
N ALA A 15 6.58 10.76 20.27
CA ALA A 15 5.24 10.37 19.87
C ALA A 15 4.96 8.88 20.08
N THR A 16 5.95 8.02 19.82
CA THR A 16 5.80 6.57 19.94
C THR A 16 7.14 5.84 20.03
N LEU A 17 7.07 4.62 20.60
CA LEU A 17 8.15 3.65 20.60
C LEU A 17 7.73 2.45 19.74
N ILE A 18 8.56 2.10 18.78
CA ILE A 18 8.37 0.90 17.95
C ILE A 18 9.48 -0.09 18.25
N TYR A 19 9.11 -1.23 18.80
CA TYR A 19 10.08 -2.27 19.11
C TYR A 19 10.40 -3.11 17.86
N THR A 20 11.69 -3.32 17.63
CA THR A 20 12.21 -4.21 16.59
C THR A 20 12.97 -5.38 17.22
N SER A 21 13.05 -6.51 16.55
CA SER A 21 13.72 -7.73 17.06
C SER A 21 15.22 -7.55 17.28
N GLY A 22 15.83 -6.49 16.72
CA GLY A 22 17.27 -6.23 16.84
C GLY A 22 18.14 -7.37 16.29
N THR A 23 19.29 -7.03 15.70
CA THR A 23 20.25 -8.02 15.18
C THR A 23 20.92 -8.86 16.26
N THR A 24 20.91 -8.42 17.51
CA THR A 24 21.51 -9.09 18.67
C THR A 24 20.53 -9.93 19.48
N GLY A 25 19.30 -10.14 18.98
CA GLY A 25 18.26 -10.91 19.68
C GLY A 25 17.54 -10.16 20.81
N LYS A 26 18.03 -9.00 21.23
CA LYS A 26 17.34 -8.15 22.22
C LYS A 26 16.46 -7.12 21.49
N PRO A 27 15.17 -6.98 21.85
CA PRO A 27 14.31 -5.95 21.27
C PRO A 27 14.89 -4.55 21.51
N LYS A 28 14.87 -3.73 20.44
CA LYS A 28 15.28 -2.32 20.50
C LYS A 28 14.07 -1.44 20.27
N GLY A 29 13.84 -0.47 21.16
CA GLY A 29 12.80 0.54 21.04
C GLY A 29 13.27 1.69 20.16
N VAL A 30 12.72 1.81 18.96
CA VAL A 30 12.96 2.96 18.08
C VAL A 30 12.05 4.10 18.52
N MET A 31 12.65 5.21 18.94
CA MET A 31 11.95 6.42 19.35
C MET A 31 11.59 7.26 18.13
N LEU A 32 10.31 7.57 17.95
CA LEU A 32 9.83 8.47 16.91
C LEU A 32 9.16 9.69 17.55
N SER A 33 9.57 10.86 17.12
CA SER A 33 8.96 12.14 17.52
C SER A 33 7.72 12.44 16.68
N HIS A 34 6.93 13.43 17.12
CA HIS A 34 5.83 13.94 16.32
C HIS A 34 6.31 14.46 14.96
N SER A 35 7.48 15.11 14.90
CA SER A 35 8.03 15.60 13.64
C SER A 35 8.35 14.48 12.64
N ASN A 36 8.81 13.31 13.10
CA ASN A 36 9.06 12.18 12.22
C ASN A 36 7.77 11.70 11.53
N LEU A 37 6.67 11.60 12.29
CA LEU A 37 5.38 11.19 11.75
C LEU A 37 4.78 12.27 10.82
N LEU A 38 4.83 13.54 11.23
CA LEU A 38 4.34 14.66 10.41
C LEU A 38 5.11 14.80 9.11
N HIS A 39 6.41 14.52 9.09
CA HIS A 39 7.20 14.53 7.86
C HIS A 39 6.64 13.52 6.85
N GLN A 40 6.30 12.31 7.29
CA GLN A 40 5.68 11.31 6.41
C GLN A 40 4.32 11.78 5.88
N VAL A 41 3.48 12.33 6.76
CA VAL A 41 2.16 12.86 6.39
C VAL A 41 2.27 13.94 5.31
N THR A 42 3.25 14.84 5.41
CA THR A 42 3.44 15.92 4.41
C THR A 42 4.08 15.43 3.12
N SER A 43 4.98 14.43 3.19
CA SER A 43 5.74 13.95 2.04
C SER A 43 4.96 12.99 1.14
N LEU A 44 4.07 12.17 1.71
CA LEU A 44 3.31 11.19 0.94
C LEU A 44 2.36 11.83 -0.09
N GLY A 45 1.89 13.04 0.15
CA GLY A 45 1.06 13.80 -0.79
C GLY A 45 1.74 14.14 -2.12
N THR A 46 3.08 14.04 -2.21
CA THR A 46 3.81 14.20 -3.47
C THR A 46 3.71 12.97 -4.37
N VAL A 47 3.39 11.79 -3.80
CA VAL A 47 3.35 10.52 -4.51
C VAL A 47 1.93 10.09 -4.85
N ILE A 48 1.01 10.25 -3.91
CA ILE A 48 -0.40 9.88 -4.06
C ILE A 48 -1.28 11.02 -3.55
N GLN A 49 -2.44 11.21 -4.20
CA GLN A 49 -3.37 12.30 -3.89
C GLN A 49 -4.79 11.77 -3.65
N PRO A 50 -5.03 11.06 -2.54
CA PRO A 50 -6.36 10.61 -2.17
C PRO A 50 -7.28 11.79 -1.90
N GLN A 51 -8.57 11.60 -2.15
CA GLN A 51 -9.60 12.59 -1.88
C GLN A 51 -10.36 12.24 -0.59
N ALA A 52 -10.92 13.25 0.05
CA ALA A 52 -11.79 13.02 1.21
C ALA A 52 -12.94 12.08 0.85
N GLY A 53 -13.16 11.07 1.69
CA GLY A 53 -14.16 10.02 1.45
C GLY A 53 -13.67 8.82 0.62
N ASP A 54 -12.46 8.87 0.04
CA ASP A 54 -11.87 7.69 -0.59
C ASP A 54 -11.74 6.55 0.41
N ARG A 55 -12.04 5.34 -0.08
CA ARG A 55 -11.94 4.12 0.71
C ARG A 55 -10.57 3.50 0.54
N VAL A 56 -9.94 3.23 1.66
CA VAL A 56 -8.61 2.61 1.72
C VAL A 56 -8.70 1.28 2.44
N LEU A 57 -8.19 0.22 1.83
CA LEU A 57 -8.14 -1.10 2.44
C LEU A 57 -6.76 -1.33 3.04
N SER A 58 -6.72 -1.53 4.35
CA SER A 58 -5.53 -1.78 5.15
C SER A 58 -5.44 -3.23 5.59
N ILE A 59 -4.29 -3.84 5.37
CA ILE A 59 -4.05 -5.24 5.72
C ILE A 59 -2.81 -5.44 6.60
N LEU A 60 -1.94 -4.44 6.66
CA LEU A 60 -0.72 -4.54 7.44
C LEU A 60 -0.98 -4.32 8.92
N PRO A 61 -0.10 -4.80 9.80
CA PRO A 61 -0.21 -4.53 11.22
C PRO A 61 -0.10 -3.02 11.53
N THR A 62 -1.05 -2.49 12.28
CA THR A 62 -1.14 -1.06 12.62
C THR A 62 0.03 -0.55 13.47
N TRP A 63 0.76 -1.47 14.13
CA TRP A 63 1.98 -1.12 14.87
C TRP A 63 3.23 -0.99 13.98
N HIS A 64 3.16 -1.42 12.72
CA HIS A 64 4.28 -1.29 11.78
C HIS A 64 4.39 0.16 11.29
N SER A 65 5.61 0.70 11.24
CA SER A 65 5.86 2.10 10.88
C SER A 65 5.27 2.49 9.54
N TYR A 66 5.34 1.61 8.54
CA TYR A 66 4.80 1.87 7.20
C TYR A 66 3.28 2.03 7.22
N GLU A 67 2.56 1.08 7.84
CA GLU A 67 1.10 1.17 7.96
C GLU A 67 0.70 2.43 8.71
N ARG A 68 1.34 2.70 9.85
CA ARG A 68 1.04 3.86 10.68
C ARG A 68 1.27 5.19 9.95
N ALA A 69 2.33 5.29 9.16
CA ALA A 69 2.57 6.49 8.35
C ALA A 69 1.47 6.69 7.29
N CYS A 70 1.06 5.61 6.62
CA CYS A 70 -0.05 5.64 5.67
C CYS A 70 -1.37 6.01 6.35
N GLU A 71 -1.67 5.41 7.52
CA GLU A 71 -2.88 5.73 8.30
C GLU A 71 -2.98 7.21 8.61
N TYR A 72 -1.95 7.79 9.19
CA TYR A 72 -1.96 9.21 9.58
C TYR A 72 -2.10 10.13 8.37
N PHE A 73 -1.44 9.80 7.27
CA PHE A 73 -1.58 10.53 6.01
C PHE A 73 -3.01 10.47 5.48
N LEU A 74 -3.59 9.28 5.40
CA LEU A 74 -4.93 9.07 4.88
C LEU A 74 -6.01 9.71 5.77
N PHE A 75 -5.86 9.63 7.09
CA PHE A 75 -6.75 10.31 8.02
C PHE A 75 -6.64 11.84 7.92
N SER A 76 -5.44 12.37 7.68
CA SER A 76 -5.26 13.81 7.49
C SER A 76 -5.99 14.36 6.27
N LEU A 77 -6.28 13.51 5.29
CA LEU A 77 -7.03 13.83 4.07
C LEU A 77 -8.53 13.49 4.15
N GLY A 78 -8.99 12.94 5.27
CA GLY A 78 -10.41 12.57 5.45
C GLY A 78 -10.82 11.31 4.70
N CYS A 79 -9.89 10.38 4.44
CA CYS A 79 -10.17 9.10 3.83
C CYS A 79 -10.88 8.15 4.83
N THR A 80 -11.64 7.20 4.30
CA THR A 80 -12.25 6.11 5.08
C THR A 80 -11.33 4.90 5.05
N GLN A 81 -10.79 4.54 6.22
CA GLN A 81 -9.91 3.39 6.35
C GLN A 81 -10.69 2.15 6.79
N ILE A 82 -10.50 1.05 6.06
CA ILE A 82 -11.15 -0.24 6.31
C ILE A 82 -10.06 -1.28 6.53
N TYR A 83 -10.11 -1.95 7.69
CA TYR A 83 -9.14 -2.98 8.03
C TYR A 83 -9.63 -4.34 7.57
N THR A 84 -8.70 -5.13 7.05
CA THR A 84 -8.94 -6.50 6.59
C THR A 84 -7.80 -7.42 6.99
N ASN A 85 -7.91 -8.69 6.64
CA ASN A 85 -6.87 -9.70 6.84
C ASN A 85 -6.78 -10.63 5.61
N LEU A 86 -5.75 -11.49 5.59
CA LEU A 86 -5.49 -12.39 4.45
C LEU A 86 -6.66 -13.33 4.13
N ARG A 87 -7.50 -13.68 5.11
CA ARG A 87 -8.64 -14.58 4.90
C ARG A 87 -9.79 -13.88 4.17
N HIS A 88 -10.01 -12.61 4.47
CA HIS A 88 -11.17 -11.85 3.99
C HIS A 88 -10.85 -10.89 2.84
N ILE A 89 -9.59 -10.64 2.54
CA ILE A 89 -9.17 -9.64 1.57
C ILE A 89 -9.88 -9.75 0.21
N LYS A 90 -10.07 -10.95 -0.32
CA LYS A 90 -10.74 -11.17 -1.61
C LYS A 90 -12.20 -10.74 -1.61
N GLN A 91 -12.89 -10.99 -0.49
CA GLN A 91 -14.28 -10.59 -0.30
C GLN A 91 -14.37 -9.08 -0.06
N ASP A 92 -13.46 -8.55 0.76
CA ASP A 92 -13.44 -7.14 1.13
C ASP A 92 -13.08 -6.24 -0.05
N ILE A 93 -12.16 -6.62 -0.91
CA ILE A 93 -11.88 -5.89 -2.16
C ILE A 93 -13.17 -5.77 -3.00
N LYS A 94 -13.95 -6.85 -3.15
CA LYS A 94 -15.20 -6.83 -3.91
C LYS A 94 -16.30 -6.00 -3.24
N ARG A 95 -16.42 -6.10 -1.92
CA ARG A 95 -17.43 -5.41 -1.12
C ARG A 95 -17.14 -3.93 -0.99
N VAL A 96 -15.92 -3.59 -0.63
CA VAL A 96 -15.47 -2.23 -0.34
C VAL A 96 -15.22 -1.44 -1.61
N LYS A 97 -14.69 -2.09 -2.66
CA LYS A 97 -14.21 -1.44 -3.90
C LYS A 97 -13.30 -0.26 -3.57
N PRO A 98 -12.17 -0.51 -2.88
CA PRO A 98 -11.30 0.57 -2.40
C PRO A 98 -10.62 1.27 -3.57
N GLN A 99 -10.37 2.58 -3.43
CA GLN A 99 -9.57 3.37 -4.35
C GLN A 99 -8.08 3.12 -4.11
N TYR A 100 -7.71 2.88 -2.86
CA TYR A 100 -6.32 2.63 -2.45
C TYR A 100 -6.23 1.39 -1.57
N MET A 101 -5.07 0.77 -1.58
CA MET A 101 -4.75 -0.35 -0.69
C MET A 101 -3.32 -0.24 -0.19
N VAL A 102 -3.14 -0.30 1.12
CA VAL A 102 -1.83 -0.34 1.76
C VAL A 102 -1.40 -1.79 1.89
N ALA A 103 -0.34 -2.16 1.20
CA ALA A 103 0.12 -3.55 1.13
C ALA A 103 1.62 -3.66 0.87
N VAL A 104 2.19 -4.82 1.12
CA VAL A 104 3.57 -5.19 0.79
C VAL A 104 3.62 -6.03 -0.48
N PRO A 105 4.77 -6.06 -1.21
CA PRO A 105 4.90 -6.81 -2.47
C PRO A 105 4.43 -8.25 -2.39
N ARG A 106 4.78 -8.96 -1.32
CA ARG A 106 4.40 -10.37 -1.11
C ARG A 106 2.88 -10.61 -1.15
N LEU A 107 2.08 -9.63 -0.73
CA LEU A 107 0.63 -9.75 -0.83
C LEU A 107 0.16 -9.75 -2.28
N TRP A 108 0.71 -8.86 -3.09
CA TRP A 108 0.40 -8.76 -4.51
C TRP A 108 0.83 -10.02 -5.27
N GLU A 109 2.00 -10.56 -4.95
CA GLU A 109 2.48 -11.85 -5.50
C GLU A 109 1.49 -12.97 -5.17
N SER A 110 1.06 -13.07 -3.91
CA SER A 110 0.08 -14.08 -3.48
C SER A 110 -1.28 -13.94 -4.17
N ILE A 111 -1.75 -12.72 -4.38
CA ILE A 111 -2.98 -12.45 -5.13
C ILE A 111 -2.81 -12.87 -6.59
N TYR A 112 -1.69 -12.49 -7.20
CA TYR A 112 -1.36 -12.83 -8.59
C TYR A 112 -1.29 -14.34 -8.79
N GLU A 113 -0.57 -15.07 -7.94
CA GLU A 113 -0.49 -16.53 -7.98
C GLU A 113 -1.86 -17.18 -7.83
N GLY A 114 -2.70 -16.66 -6.93
CA GLY A 114 -4.06 -17.13 -6.74
C GLY A 114 -4.92 -16.98 -8.00
N VAL A 115 -4.81 -15.84 -8.69
CA VAL A 115 -5.50 -15.58 -9.97
C VAL A 115 -4.97 -16.51 -11.06
N GLN A 116 -3.65 -16.67 -11.17
CA GLN A 116 -3.03 -17.56 -12.15
C GLN A 116 -3.45 -19.03 -11.94
N ARG A 117 -3.58 -19.46 -10.68
CA ARG A 117 -4.10 -20.80 -10.36
C ARG A 117 -5.53 -20.98 -10.87
N GLN A 118 -6.41 -20.02 -10.59
CA GLN A 118 -7.79 -20.05 -11.07
C GLN A 118 -7.87 -20.10 -12.61
N PHE A 119 -6.95 -19.44 -13.31
CA PHE A 119 -6.90 -19.50 -14.79
C PHE A 119 -6.46 -20.89 -15.27
N ARG A 120 -5.47 -21.52 -14.63
CA ARG A 120 -5.02 -22.87 -14.96
C ARG A 120 -6.06 -23.95 -14.71
N GLU A 121 -6.97 -23.75 -13.76
CA GLU A 121 -8.05 -24.67 -13.42
C GLU A 121 -9.26 -24.55 -14.38
N GLN A 122 -9.28 -23.58 -15.29
CA GLN A 122 -10.35 -23.45 -16.28
C GLN A 122 -10.19 -24.48 -17.42
N PRO A 123 -11.29 -24.88 -18.09
CA PRO A 123 -11.23 -25.71 -19.30
C PRO A 123 -10.32 -25.11 -20.38
N ALA A 124 -9.68 -25.95 -21.18
CA ALA A 124 -8.69 -25.52 -22.18
C ALA A 124 -9.20 -24.44 -23.15
N SER A 125 -10.48 -24.51 -23.54
CA SER A 125 -11.12 -23.49 -24.39
C SER A 125 -11.14 -22.11 -23.72
N LYS A 126 -11.46 -22.05 -22.42
CA LYS A 126 -11.45 -20.80 -21.65
C LYS A 126 -10.02 -20.31 -21.40
N GLN A 127 -9.07 -21.19 -21.16
CA GLN A 127 -7.66 -20.81 -21.02
C GLN A 127 -7.14 -20.13 -22.29
N LYS A 128 -7.44 -20.67 -23.48
CA LYS A 128 -7.07 -20.03 -24.76
C LYS A 128 -7.65 -18.62 -24.89
N LEU A 129 -8.92 -18.45 -24.53
CA LEU A 129 -9.58 -17.14 -24.56
C LEU A 129 -8.97 -16.16 -23.59
N ILE A 130 -8.72 -16.58 -22.34
CA ILE A 130 -8.06 -15.76 -21.32
C ILE A 130 -6.67 -15.32 -21.81
N ASN A 131 -5.85 -16.25 -22.29
CA ASN A 131 -4.50 -15.95 -22.77
C ASN A 131 -4.53 -14.99 -24.00
N PHE A 132 -5.50 -15.14 -24.89
CA PHE A 132 -5.67 -14.21 -25.99
C PHE A 132 -5.95 -12.77 -25.51
N PHE A 133 -6.89 -12.58 -24.59
CA PHE A 133 -7.20 -11.25 -24.05
C PHE A 133 -6.06 -10.69 -23.19
N LEU A 134 -5.37 -11.53 -22.42
CA LEU A 134 -4.19 -11.11 -21.68
C LEU A 134 -3.08 -10.63 -22.61
N GLY A 135 -2.85 -11.32 -23.73
CA GLY A 135 -1.90 -10.89 -24.76
C GLY A 135 -2.23 -9.54 -25.37
N ILE A 136 -3.51 -9.29 -25.68
CA ILE A 136 -3.96 -7.97 -26.15
C ILE A 136 -3.74 -6.90 -25.09
N SER A 137 -4.15 -7.16 -23.84
CA SER A 137 -4.00 -6.23 -22.72
C SER A 137 -2.54 -5.87 -22.46
N GLN A 138 -1.64 -6.85 -22.49
CA GLN A 138 -0.20 -6.63 -22.31
C GLN A 138 0.38 -5.73 -23.41
N ARG A 139 0.00 -5.98 -24.68
CA ARG A 139 0.43 -5.14 -25.81
C ARG A 139 -0.07 -3.70 -25.65
N TYR A 140 -1.33 -3.55 -25.28
CA TYR A 140 -1.91 -2.21 -25.05
C TYR A 140 -1.20 -1.47 -23.91
N ILE A 141 -0.99 -2.13 -22.78
CA ILE A 141 -0.29 -1.53 -21.64
C ILE A 141 1.14 -1.15 -22.01
N LYS A 142 1.87 -2.03 -22.72
CA LYS A 142 3.22 -1.74 -23.19
C LYS A 142 3.23 -0.51 -24.11
N ALA A 143 2.35 -0.46 -25.08
CA ALA A 143 2.23 0.68 -25.99
C ALA A 143 1.84 1.98 -25.26
N SER A 144 0.96 1.89 -24.27
CA SER A 144 0.54 3.03 -23.45
C SER A 144 1.71 3.55 -22.57
N ARG A 145 2.48 2.67 -21.97
CA ARG A 145 3.68 3.04 -21.18
C ARG A 145 4.77 3.67 -22.03
N LEU A 146 5.01 3.13 -23.24
CA LEU A 146 5.93 3.73 -24.21
C LEU A 146 5.53 5.17 -24.57
N ARG A 147 4.24 5.38 -24.87
CA ARG A 147 3.71 6.73 -25.18
C ARG A 147 3.81 7.70 -24.01
N ALA A 148 3.68 7.19 -22.78
CA ALA A 148 3.79 7.99 -21.56
C ALA A 148 5.25 8.20 -21.08
N GLY A 149 6.25 7.65 -21.79
CA GLY A 149 7.66 7.71 -21.37
C GLY A 149 7.96 6.91 -20.09
N LEU A 150 7.11 5.94 -19.74
CA LEU A 150 7.19 5.14 -18.51
C LEU A 150 7.78 3.74 -18.75
N ASP A 151 8.37 3.50 -19.93
CA ASP A 151 9.00 2.20 -20.23
C ASP A 151 10.43 2.16 -19.69
N LEU A 152 10.62 1.37 -18.63
CA LEU A 152 11.93 1.21 -17.97
C LEU A 152 12.97 0.50 -18.85
N ASP A 153 12.54 -0.30 -19.82
CA ASP A 153 13.45 -0.99 -20.74
C ASP A 153 14.13 -0.04 -21.75
N ASN A 154 13.51 1.12 -21.99
CA ASN A 154 14.05 2.17 -22.87
C ASN A 154 14.85 3.26 -22.12
N LEU A 155 14.99 3.15 -20.80
CA LEU A 155 15.82 4.04 -19.99
C LEU A 155 17.30 3.64 -19.98
N ARG A 156 17.70 2.62 -20.75
CA ARG A 156 19.13 2.38 -20.99
C ARG A 156 19.63 3.52 -21.89
N PRO A 157 20.56 4.37 -21.40
CA PRO A 157 21.22 5.31 -22.29
C PRO A 157 21.84 4.50 -23.42
N SER A 158 21.52 4.85 -24.66
CA SER A 158 22.22 4.32 -25.82
C SER A 158 23.70 4.59 -25.58
N GLY A 159 24.41 3.55 -25.19
CA GLY A 159 25.86 3.64 -25.03
C GLY A 159 26.47 4.09 -26.36
N SER A 160 27.10 5.22 -26.30
CA SER A 160 28.04 5.69 -27.30
C SER A 160 29.14 4.67 -27.56
#